data_06c8fe6e70cf5159d37c1189942b0ca6
#
_entry.id   06c8fe6e70cf5159d37c1189942b0ca6
#
_cell.length_a   1.000
_cell.length_b   1.000
_cell.length_c   1.000
_cell.angle_alpha   90.00
_cell.angle_beta   90.00
_cell.angle_gamma   90.00
#
_symmetry.space_group_name_H-M   'P 1'
#
loop_
_entity.id
_entity.type
_entity.pdbx_description
1 polymer ?
#
loop_
_entity_poly.entity_id
_entity_poly.type
_entity_poly.pdbx_seq_one_letter_code
_entity_poly.pdbx_strand_id
1 'polypeptide(L)'
;MTIVHRPPPEASTSQLELGKHPAQLRLIKEELIAHNLSMLKLRQNSDVHQAISLSLEQAIERYDSAGDTYSTEDSFLKALPFSPTNAQARVVKEIKADLAKAQPMMRLVQGDVGSGKT
;
A
#
# COMPACT_ATOMS: atom_id res chain seq x y z
N MET A 1 6.21 25.27 20.20
CA MET A 1 5.51 25.73 18.97
C MET A 1 5.68 27.23 18.70
N THR A 2 5.83 28.07 19.70
CA THR A 2 5.89 29.52 19.53
C THR A 2 7.01 29.99 18.57
N ILE A 3 8.19 29.39 18.62
CA ILE A 3 9.35 29.79 17.79
C ILE A 3 9.12 29.64 16.29
N VAL A 4 8.35 28.63 15.84
CA VAL A 4 8.09 28.41 14.40
C VAL A 4 7.08 29.44 13.86
N HIS A 5 6.10 29.84 14.67
CA HIS A 5 5.06 30.81 14.27
C HIS A 5 5.41 32.24 14.58
N ARG A 6 6.24 32.47 15.58
CA ARG A 6 6.72 33.82 16.00
C ARG A 6 8.19 33.71 16.42
N PRO A 7 9.11 33.60 15.46
CA PRO A 7 10.54 33.53 15.78
C PRO A 7 10.97 34.85 16.49
N PRO A 8 11.77 34.70 17.58
CA PRO A 8 12.34 35.89 18.20
C PRO A 8 13.33 36.57 17.26
N PRO A 9 13.62 37.86 17.46
CA PRO A 9 14.49 38.64 16.55
C PRO A 9 15.89 38.04 16.37
N GLU A 10 16.40 37.35 17.38
CA GLU A 10 17.70 36.69 17.39
C GLU A 10 17.68 35.29 16.75
N ALA A 11 16.52 34.79 16.31
CA ALA A 11 16.45 33.45 15.69
C ALA A 11 17.17 33.43 14.34
N SER A 12 17.94 32.39 14.10
CA SER A 12 18.61 32.18 12.81
C SER A 12 17.59 31.93 11.69
N THR A 13 17.30 32.98 10.92
CA THR A 13 16.38 32.89 9.76
C THR A 13 16.87 31.90 8.72
N SER A 14 18.17 31.78 8.52
CA SER A 14 18.78 30.85 7.57
C SER A 14 18.48 29.39 7.90
N GLN A 15 18.46 28.99 9.17
CA GLN A 15 18.09 27.64 9.59
C GLN A 15 16.59 27.37 9.43
N LEU A 16 15.76 28.40 9.63
CA LEU A 16 14.32 28.30 9.42
C LEU A 16 13.98 28.14 7.94
N GLU A 17 14.61 28.92 7.06
CA GLU A 17 14.43 28.84 5.60
C GLU A 17 14.87 27.48 5.04
N LEU A 18 15.97 26.94 5.56
CA LEU A 18 16.46 25.60 5.16
C LEU A 18 15.67 24.43 5.78
N GLY A 19 14.69 24.69 6.65
CA GLY A 19 13.95 23.64 7.34
C GLY A 19 14.78 22.84 8.38
N LYS A 20 15.96 23.38 8.76
CA LYS A 20 16.90 22.67 9.65
C LYS A 20 16.84 23.13 11.11
N HIS A 21 15.97 24.08 11.41
CA HIS A 21 15.83 24.55 12.80
C HIS A 21 15.29 23.43 13.69
N PRO A 22 15.84 23.22 14.91
CA PRO A 22 15.45 22.12 15.80
C PRO A 22 13.93 22.03 16.06
N ALA A 23 13.25 23.19 16.19
CA ALA A 23 11.81 23.23 16.37
C ALA A 23 11.03 22.72 15.15
N GLN A 24 11.49 22.98 13.92
CA GLN A 24 10.90 22.44 12.69
C GLN A 24 11.15 20.93 12.58
N LEU A 25 12.37 20.48 12.86
CA LEU A 25 12.69 19.06 12.84
C LEU A 25 11.86 18.27 13.86
N ARG A 26 11.57 18.87 15.01
CA ARG A 26 10.68 18.28 16.01
C ARG A 26 9.25 18.15 15.46
N LEU A 27 8.69 19.18 14.88
CA LEU A 27 7.35 19.15 14.27
C LEU A 27 7.26 18.08 13.17
N ILE A 28 8.25 18.04 12.26
CA ILE A 28 8.31 17.01 11.20
C ILE A 28 8.31 15.61 11.80
N LYS A 29 9.10 15.35 12.85
CA LYS A 29 9.13 14.06 13.53
C LYS A 29 7.80 13.73 14.18
N GLU A 30 7.18 14.67 14.89
CA GLU A 30 5.89 14.48 15.54
C GLU A 30 4.81 14.14 14.50
N GLU A 31 4.79 14.84 13.35
CA GLU A 31 3.85 14.59 12.26
C GLU A 31 4.05 13.21 11.61
N LEU A 32 5.30 12.84 11.33
CA LEU A 32 5.62 11.52 10.78
C LEU A 32 5.24 10.38 11.73
N ILE A 33 5.49 10.56 13.03
CA ILE A 33 5.09 9.58 14.04
C ILE A 33 3.57 9.46 14.12
N ALA A 34 2.86 10.60 14.19
CA ALA A 34 1.40 10.61 14.24
C ALA A 34 0.78 9.97 13.00
N HIS A 35 1.33 10.25 11.81
CA HIS A 35 0.91 9.62 10.55
C HIS A 35 1.12 8.09 10.59
N ASN A 36 2.32 7.64 10.97
CA ASN A 36 2.61 6.22 11.08
C ASN A 36 1.71 5.50 12.09
N LEU A 37 1.49 6.09 13.27
CA LEU A 37 0.59 5.54 14.28
C LEU A 37 -0.84 5.44 13.77
N SER A 38 -1.32 6.45 13.05
CA SER A 38 -2.65 6.45 12.44
C SER A 38 -2.79 5.31 11.42
N MET A 39 -1.78 5.12 10.57
CA MET A 39 -1.77 4.03 9.58
C MET A 39 -1.73 2.65 10.24
N LEU A 40 -0.92 2.49 11.30
CA LEU A 40 -0.88 1.24 12.07
C LEU A 40 -2.22 0.95 12.75
N LYS A 41 -2.87 1.97 13.31
CA LYS A 41 -4.18 1.83 13.93
C LYS A 41 -5.26 1.45 12.90
N LEU A 42 -5.25 2.06 11.72
CA LEU A 42 -6.15 1.70 10.63
C LEU A 42 -5.94 0.24 10.21
N ARG A 43 -4.69 -0.21 10.11
CA ARG A 43 -4.36 -1.59 9.79
C ARG A 43 -4.88 -2.56 10.86
N GLN A 44 -4.63 -2.28 12.14
CA GLN A 44 -5.17 -3.09 13.24
C GLN A 44 -6.70 -3.16 13.24
N ASN A 45 -7.37 -2.05 12.95
CA ASN A 45 -8.83 -2.03 12.85
C ASN A 45 -9.34 -2.84 11.65
N SER A 46 -8.60 -2.86 10.54
CA SER A 46 -8.94 -3.68 9.37
C SER A 46 -8.81 -5.17 9.66
N ASP A 47 -7.83 -5.57 10.48
CA ASP A 47 -7.60 -6.96 10.86
C ASP A 47 -8.75 -7.56 11.70
N VAL A 48 -9.61 -6.73 12.29
CA VAL A 48 -10.83 -7.16 13.02
C VAL A 48 -11.94 -7.58 12.06
N HIS A 49 -11.95 -7.07 10.84
CA HIS A 49 -12.96 -7.44 9.85
C HIS A 49 -12.59 -8.74 9.15
N GLN A 50 -13.57 -9.64 9.03
CA GLN A 50 -13.40 -10.86 8.25
C GLN A 50 -13.59 -10.54 6.76
N ALA A 51 -12.70 -11.05 5.93
CA ALA A 51 -12.83 -11.04 4.49
C ALA A 51 -13.04 -12.46 3.98
N ILE A 52 -13.67 -12.57 2.82
CA ILE A 52 -13.76 -13.86 2.14
C ILE A 52 -12.36 -14.18 1.60
N SER A 53 -11.80 -15.31 2.03
CA SER A 53 -10.53 -15.81 1.47
C SER A 53 -10.75 -16.15 -0.01
N LEU A 54 -9.96 -15.53 -0.87
CA LEU A 54 -9.94 -15.80 -2.31
C LEU A 54 -8.76 -16.72 -2.64
N SER A 55 -8.71 -17.90 -2.02
CA SER A 55 -7.74 -18.92 -2.44
C SER A 55 -8.14 -19.50 -3.79
N LEU A 56 -7.14 -19.75 -4.66
CA LEU A 56 -7.36 -20.30 -5.99
C LEU A 56 -8.12 -21.63 -5.94
N GLU A 57 -7.82 -22.47 -4.93
CA GLU A 57 -8.46 -23.76 -4.70
C GLU A 57 -9.97 -23.62 -4.43
N GLN A 58 -10.35 -22.67 -3.56
CA GLN A 58 -11.77 -22.41 -3.27
C GLN A 58 -12.51 -21.73 -4.43
N ALA A 59 -11.81 -20.97 -5.26
CA ALA A 59 -12.41 -20.40 -6.46
C ALA A 59 -12.72 -21.50 -7.49
N ILE A 60 -11.84 -22.45 -7.71
CA ILE A 60 -12.02 -23.57 -8.64
C ILE A 60 -13.22 -24.42 -8.19
N GLU A 61 -13.31 -24.83 -6.93
CA GLU A 61 -14.44 -25.63 -6.42
C GLU A 61 -15.81 -24.94 -6.57
N ARG A 62 -15.87 -23.62 -6.45
CA ARG A 62 -17.13 -22.87 -6.62
C ARG A 62 -17.54 -22.74 -8.08
N TYR A 63 -16.59 -22.68 -9.02
CA TYR A 63 -16.86 -22.48 -10.44
C TYR A 63 -17.12 -23.77 -11.20
N ASP A 64 -16.53 -24.89 -10.79
CA ASP A 64 -16.84 -26.21 -11.35
C ASP A 64 -18.33 -26.60 -11.16
N SER A 65 -18.97 -26.05 -10.11
CA SER A 65 -20.39 -26.25 -9.84
C SER A 65 -21.31 -25.42 -10.76
N ALA A 66 -20.80 -24.37 -11.41
CA ALA A 66 -21.58 -23.45 -12.25
C ALA A 66 -21.47 -23.70 -13.76
N GLY A 67 -20.58 -24.60 -14.19
CA GLY A 67 -20.43 -24.98 -15.59
C GLY A 67 -19.82 -23.92 -16.51
N ASP A 68 -19.37 -22.81 -15.96
CA ASP A 68 -18.72 -21.74 -16.73
C ASP A 68 -17.21 -21.97 -16.77
N THR A 69 -16.68 -22.19 -17.95
CA THR A 69 -15.25 -22.27 -18.24
C THR A 69 -14.61 -20.88 -18.12
N TYR A 70 -14.46 -20.37 -16.91
CA TYR A 70 -13.65 -19.17 -16.74
C TYR A 70 -12.19 -19.52 -16.99
N SER A 71 -11.57 -18.77 -17.86
CA SER A 71 -10.17 -18.88 -18.19
C SER A 71 -9.35 -18.83 -16.90
N THR A 72 -8.59 -19.87 -16.65
CA THR A 72 -7.60 -19.87 -15.57
C THR A 72 -6.63 -18.69 -15.78
N GLU A 73 -5.98 -18.24 -14.71
CA GLU A 73 -4.93 -17.21 -14.81
C GLU A 73 -3.92 -17.53 -15.91
N ASP A 74 -3.57 -18.79 -16.07
CA ASP A 74 -2.65 -19.24 -17.13
C ASP A 74 -3.20 -18.95 -18.53
N SER A 75 -4.51 -19.13 -18.75
CA SER A 75 -5.15 -18.79 -20.01
C SER A 75 -5.14 -17.31 -20.26
N PHE A 76 -5.41 -16.50 -19.23
CA PHE A 76 -5.33 -15.05 -19.30
C PHE A 76 -3.92 -14.58 -19.62
N LEU A 77 -2.90 -15.07 -18.90
CA LEU A 77 -1.50 -14.71 -19.12
C LEU A 77 -1.02 -15.10 -20.51
N LYS A 78 -1.46 -16.24 -21.04
CA LYS A 78 -1.15 -16.68 -22.42
C LYS A 78 -1.83 -15.82 -23.48
N ALA A 79 -2.97 -15.24 -23.18
CA ALA A 79 -3.70 -14.35 -24.10
C ALA A 79 -3.13 -12.92 -24.16
N LEU A 80 -2.27 -12.54 -23.20
CA LEU A 80 -1.62 -11.22 -23.22
C LEU A 80 -0.62 -11.11 -24.37
N PRO A 81 -0.56 -9.95 -25.07
CA PRO A 81 0.41 -9.71 -26.15
C PRO A 81 1.84 -9.48 -25.63
N PHE A 82 2.06 -9.58 -24.34
CA PHE A 82 3.34 -9.38 -23.68
C PHE A 82 3.49 -10.29 -22.46
N SER A 83 4.71 -10.53 -21.99
CA SER A 83 4.97 -11.23 -20.74
C SER A 83 5.13 -10.25 -19.58
N PRO A 84 4.54 -10.52 -18.40
CA PRO A 84 4.76 -9.70 -17.22
C PRO A 84 6.23 -9.61 -16.85
N THR A 85 6.67 -8.46 -16.40
CA THR A 85 8.03 -8.28 -15.85
C THR A 85 8.18 -9.03 -14.53
N ASN A 86 9.42 -9.32 -14.13
CA ASN A 86 9.71 -9.95 -12.83
C ASN A 86 9.13 -9.16 -11.64
N ALA A 87 9.12 -7.83 -11.74
CA ALA A 87 8.54 -6.97 -10.71
C ALA A 87 7.01 -7.13 -10.64
N GLN A 88 6.33 -7.15 -11.78
CA GLN A 88 4.88 -7.38 -11.85
C GLN A 88 4.51 -8.76 -11.34
N ALA A 89 5.23 -9.81 -11.76
CA ALA A 89 4.98 -11.18 -11.30
C ALA A 89 5.16 -11.31 -9.77
N ARG A 90 6.17 -10.65 -9.19
CA ARG A 90 6.37 -10.61 -7.74
C ARG A 90 5.20 -9.93 -7.02
N VAL A 91 4.76 -8.76 -7.49
CA VAL A 91 3.64 -8.02 -6.89
C VAL A 91 2.35 -8.83 -6.97
N VAL A 92 2.05 -9.46 -8.10
CA VAL A 92 0.88 -10.33 -8.26
C VAL A 92 0.92 -11.49 -7.27
N LYS A 93 2.09 -12.15 -7.10
CA LYS A 93 2.26 -13.23 -6.13
C LYS A 93 1.99 -12.77 -4.69
N GLU A 94 2.47 -11.58 -4.32
CA GLU A 94 2.24 -11.00 -2.99
C GLU A 94 0.76 -10.66 -2.77
N ILE A 95 0.09 -10.08 -3.77
CA ILE A 95 -1.35 -9.78 -3.73
C ILE A 95 -2.16 -11.06 -3.54
N LYS A 96 -1.85 -12.12 -4.29
CA LYS A 96 -2.50 -13.42 -4.14
C LYS A 96 -2.35 -13.99 -2.73
N ALA A 97 -1.14 -13.91 -2.17
CA ALA A 97 -0.89 -14.36 -0.80
C ALA A 97 -1.68 -13.56 0.24
N ASP A 98 -1.92 -12.28 0.00
CA ASP A 98 -2.76 -11.46 0.89
C ASP A 98 -4.25 -11.77 0.69
N LEU A 99 -4.72 -11.96 -0.54
CA LEU A 99 -6.11 -12.31 -0.85
C LEU A 99 -6.52 -13.70 -0.33
N ALA A 100 -5.57 -14.61 -0.16
CA ALA A 100 -5.81 -15.92 0.42
C ALA A 100 -6.04 -15.88 1.94
N LYS A 101 -5.80 -14.74 2.60
CA LYS A 101 -6.06 -14.57 4.03
C LYS A 101 -7.54 -14.28 4.28
N ALA A 102 -8.03 -14.61 5.47
CA ALA A 102 -9.38 -14.27 5.91
C ALA A 102 -9.49 -12.83 6.45
N GLN A 103 -8.57 -11.96 6.07
CA GLN A 103 -8.47 -10.55 6.50
C GLN A 103 -8.46 -9.64 5.27
N PRO A 104 -9.08 -8.45 5.34
CA PRO A 104 -9.06 -7.50 4.23
C PRO A 104 -7.63 -7.11 3.86
N MET A 105 -7.31 -7.18 2.57
CA MET A 105 -6.01 -6.73 2.08
C MET A 105 -5.95 -5.20 2.11
N MET A 106 -4.89 -4.66 2.75
CA MET A 106 -4.54 -3.25 2.69
C MET A 106 -3.12 -3.12 2.13
N ARG A 107 -3.02 -2.89 0.81
CA ARG A 107 -1.74 -2.80 0.10
C ARG A 107 -1.72 -1.60 -0.84
N LEU A 108 -0.67 -0.81 -0.76
CA LEU A 108 -0.38 0.26 -1.72
C LEU A 108 0.55 -0.29 -2.80
N VAL A 109 0.13 -0.24 -4.06
CA VAL A 109 0.97 -0.55 -5.21
C VAL A 109 1.48 0.75 -5.80
N GLN A 110 2.80 0.93 -5.74
CA GLN A 110 3.49 2.11 -6.28
C GLN A 110 4.31 1.71 -7.50
N GLY A 111 4.28 2.55 -8.51
CA GLY A 111 5.07 2.37 -9.74
C GLY A 111 5.05 3.63 -10.58
N ASP A 112 6.03 3.78 -11.46
CA ASP A 112 6.14 4.91 -12.37
C ASP A 112 5.00 4.96 -13.39
N VAL A 113 4.83 6.10 -14.06
CA VAL A 113 3.88 6.24 -15.18
C VAL A 113 4.29 5.26 -16.28
N GLY A 114 3.33 4.48 -16.77
CA GLY A 114 3.59 3.46 -17.79
C GLY A 114 4.15 2.13 -17.27
N SER A 115 4.26 1.94 -15.96
CA SER A 115 4.70 0.66 -15.37
C SER A 115 3.68 -0.48 -15.41
N GLY A 116 2.50 -0.25 -16.02
CA GLY A 116 1.45 -1.27 -16.12
C GLY A 116 0.69 -1.53 -14.81
N LYS A 117 0.57 -0.53 -13.93
CA LYS A 117 -0.18 -0.67 -12.67
C LYS A 117 -1.69 -0.55 -12.83
N THR A 118 -2.16 -0.08 -13.95
CA THR A 118 -3.55 -0.02 -14.40
C THR A 118 -3.74 -1.13 -15.41
#